data_fcf2afd72b27a055de74242e968e57b9
#
_entry.id   fcf2afd72b27a055de74242e968e57b9
#
_cell.length_a   1.000
_cell.length_b   1.000
_cell.length_c   1.000
_cell.angle_alpha   90.00
_cell.angle_beta   90.00
_cell.angle_gamma   90.00
#
_symmetry.space_group_name_H-M   'P 1'
#
loop_
_entity.id
_entity.type
_entity.pdbx_description
1 polymer ?
#
loop_
_entity_poly.entity_id
_entity_poly.type
_entity_poly.pdbx_seq_one_letter_code
_entity_poly.pdbx_strand_id
1 'polypeptide(L)'
;MADWQTIDELHDISADLPRFTKALTELATRLGLDIAPLEADHISLRCHQNTTAERWRRGFEQCGTLLSENIINGRPICLFKLHQPVKVAHWSFTVVELPWPGEKRYPHEGWEHIEIVLPGEPETLNARALALLADEGLRQSGIAIKTSSPKGEHERLPNPTLAVTDGTVTVKFHPWSIEEIVASESDA
;
A
#
# COMPACT_ATOMS: atom_id res chain seq x y z
N MET A 1 20.23 -14.05 2.38
CA MET A 1 18.80 -13.86 2.59
C MET A 1 18.08 -13.84 1.26
N ALA A 2 16.93 -14.49 1.19
CA ALA A 2 16.24 -14.64 -0.09
C ALA A 2 15.69 -13.31 -0.59
N ASP A 3 15.91 -13.06 -1.87
CA ASP A 3 15.29 -11.94 -2.58
C ASP A 3 13.90 -12.38 -3.03
N TRP A 4 12.89 -11.58 -2.73
CA TRP A 4 11.51 -11.90 -3.06
C TRP A 4 11.31 -12.21 -4.56
N GLN A 5 12.10 -11.61 -5.44
CA GLN A 5 11.99 -11.81 -6.88
C GLN A 5 12.48 -13.18 -7.35
N THR A 6 13.17 -13.94 -6.49
CA THR A 6 13.63 -15.29 -6.79
C THR A 6 12.67 -16.38 -6.30
N ILE A 7 11.61 -16.01 -5.62
CA ILE A 7 10.65 -16.93 -5.02
C ILE A 7 9.59 -17.33 -6.05
N ASP A 8 9.44 -18.62 -6.30
CA ASP A 8 8.53 -19.14 -7.32
C ASP A 8 7.07 -18.72 -7.10
N GLU A 9 6.61 -18.75 -5.85
CA GLU A 9 5.25 -18.37 -5.50
C GLU A 9 4.93 -16.91 -5.78
N LEU A 10 5.96 -16.07 -5.96
CA LEU A 10 5.84 -14.64 -6.20
C LEU A 10 6.20 -14.25 -7.65
N HIS A 11 6.33 -15.24 -8.54
CA HIS A 11 6.79 -15.03 -9.91
C HIS A 11 5.89 -14.03 -10.67
N ASP A 12 4.59 -14.16 -10.51
CA ASP A 12 3.62 -13.30 -11.19
C ASP A 12 3.74 -11.82 -10.75
N ILE A 13 3.92 -11.56 -9.46
CA ILE A 13 4.06 -10.18 -8.98
C ILE A 13 5.46 -9.62 -9.25
N SER A 14 6.48 -10.46 -9.33
CA SER A 14 7.78 -10.01 -9.82
C SER A 14 7.69 -9.52 -11.27
N ALA A 15 6.97 -10.26 -12.11
CA ALA A 15 6.75 -9.88 -13.51
C ALA A 15 5.86 -8.63 -13.65
N ASP A 16 4.96 -8.39 -12.70
CA ASP A 16 4.03 -7.26 -12.72
C ASP A 16 4.66 -5.92 -12.31
N LEU A 17 5.78 -5.96 -11.59
CA LEU A 17 6.36 -4.74 -11.00
C LEU A 17 6.68 -3.65 -12.00
N PRO A 18 7.25 -3.92 -13.20
CA PRO A 18 7.52 -2.87 -14.18
C PRO A 18 6.26 -2.13 -14.63
N ARG A 19 5.15 -2.84 -14.82
CA ARG A 19 3.86 -2.22 -15.16
C ARG A 19 3.42 -1.25 -14.07
N PHE A 20 3.48 -1.69 -12.82
CA PHE A 20 3.09 -0.88 -11.67
C PHE A 20 3.99 0.36 -11.52
N THR A 21 5.30 0.18 -11.65
CA THR A 21 6.27 1.27 -11.56
C THR A 21 5.97 2.35 -12.59
N LYS A 22 5.71 1.97 -13.83
CA LYS A 22 5.38 2.90 -14.90
C LYS A 22 4.07 3.65 -14.61
N ALA A 23 3.03 2.90 -14.25
CA ALA A 23 1.71 3.49 -13.99
C ALA A 23 1.75 4.45 -12.79
N LEU A 24 2.48 4.09 -11.74
CA LEU A 24 2.62 4.92 -10.55
C LEU A 24 3.40 6.21 -10.85
N THR A 25 4.47 6.10 -11.61
CA THR A 25 5.27 7.26 -12.02
C THR A 25 4.44 8.22 -12.86
N GLU A 26 3.63 7.71 -13.78
CA GLU A 26 2.72 8.52 -14.58
C GLU A 26 1.67 9.22 -13.72
N LEU A 27 1.09 8.51 -12.75
CA LEU A 27 0.13 9.10 -11.82
C LEU A 27 0.76 10.23 -11.01
N ALA A 28 1.94 10.00 -10.44
CA ALA A 28 2.64 11.02 -9.65
C ALA A 28 2.92 12.27 -10.49
N THR A 29 3.31 12.09 -11.75
CA THR A 29 3.56 13.21 -12.68
C THR A 29 2.27 14.00 -12.95
N ARG A 30 1.16 13.30 -13.21
CA ARG A 30 -0.14 13.95 -13.44
C ARG A 30 -0.59 14.76 -12.22
N LEU A 31 -0.30 14.27 -11.03
CA LEU A 31 -0.68 14.92 -9.77
C LEU A 31 0.29 16.03 -9.34
N GLY A 32 1.40 16.19 -10.04
CA GLY A 32 2.45 17.12 -9.62
C GLY A 32 3.06 16.74 -8.28
N LEU A 33 3.06 15.45 -7.96
CA LEU A 33 3.49 14.95 -6.66
C LEU A 33 4.96 14.55 -6.71
N ASP A 34 5.78 15.21 -5.88
CA ASP A 34 7.16 14.82 -5.65
C ASP A 34 7.21 14.05 -4.34
N ILE A 35 7.36 12.73 -4.44
CA ILE A 35 7.40 11.88 -3.23
C ILE A 35 8.82 11.59 -2.76
N ALA A 36 9.85 12.07 -3.47
CA ALA A 36 11.24 11.85 -3.07
C ALA A 36 11.53 12.31 -1.63
N PRO A 37 11.02 13.48 -1.16
CA PRO A 37 11.24 13.91 0.22
C PRO A 37 10.28 13.28 1.23
N LEU A 38 9.31 12.48 0.78
CA LEU A 38 8.29 11.89 1.66
C LEU A 38 8.72 10.49 2.11
N GLU A 39 8.21 10.09 3.27
CA GLU A 39 8.51 8.77 3.83
C GLU A 39 7.66 7.68 3.16
N ALA A 40 8.29 6.82 2.40
CA ALA A 40 7.66 5.64 1.84
C ALA A 40 7.39 4.63 2.96
N ASP A 41 6.14 4.20 3.11
CA ASP A 41 5.75 3.34 4.22
C ASP A 41 5.61 1.89 3.81
N HIS A 42 4.65 1.59 2.94
CA HIS A 42 4.46 0.23 2.47
C HIS A 42 3.82 0.19 1.09
N ILE A 43 3.88 -0.98 0.47
CA ILE A 43 3.32 -1.25 -0.85
C ILE A 43 2.31 -2.39 -0.73
N SER A 44 1.23 -2.31 -1.49
CA SER A 44 0.11 -3.23 -1.34
C SER A 44 -0.29 -3.91 -2.64
N LEU A 45 -0.76 -5.14 -2.48
CA LEU A 45 -1.25 -6.01 -3.52
C LEU A 45 -2.77 -6.10 -3.50
N ARG A 46 -3.36 -6.51 -4.61
CA ARG A 46 -4.74 -6.96 -4.68
C ARG A 46 -4.80 -8.28 -5.42
N CYS A 47 -5.67 -9.17 -4.99
CA CYS A 47 -5.90 -10.45 -5.67
C CYS A 47 -7.39 -10.71 -5.80
N HIS A 48 -7.73 -11.66 -6.68
CA HIS A 48 -9.13 -11.99 -6.97
C HIS A 48 -9.60 -13.26 -6.26
N GLN A 49 -8.67 -14.08 -5.77
CA GLN A 49 -8.99 -15.37 -5.17
C GLN A 49 -8.19 -15.59 -3.89
N ASN A 50 -8.81 -16.28 -2.94
CA ASN A 50 -8.15 -16.67 -1.69
C ASN A 50 -6.91 -17.53 -1.94
N THR A 51 -6.96 -18.42 -2.93
CA THR A 51 -5.83 -19.29 -3.26
C THR A 51 -4.61 -18.49 -3.74
N THR A 52 -4.83 -17.38 -4.43
CA THR A 52 -3.75 -16.47 -4.84
C THR A 52 -3.10 -15.82 -3.61
N ALA A 53 -3.92 -15.32 -2.69
CA ALA A 53 -3.43 -14.71 -1.45
C ALA A 53 -2.62 -15.73 -0.64
N GLU A 54 -3.09 -16.95 -0.53
CA GLU A 54 -2.42 -18.03 0.20
C GLU A 54 -1.06 -18.39 -0.43
N ARG A 55 -1.00 -18.42 -1.75
CA ARG A 55 0.25 -18.68 -2.48
C ARG A 55 1.26 -17.56 -2.25
N TRP A 56 0.83 -16.30 -2.35
CA TRP A 56 1.71 -15.15 -2.09
C TRP A 56 2.17 -15.15 -0.64
N ARG A 57 1.30 -15.49 0.31
CA ARG A 57 1.68 -15.61 1.72
C ARG A 57 2.84 -16.61 1.89
N ARG A 58 2.70 -17.79 1.30
CA ARG A 58 3.78 -18.80 1.36
C ARG A 58 5.09 -18.28 0.76
N GLY A 59 4.97 -17.48 -0.31
CA GLY A 59 6.15 -16.86 -0.92
C GLY A 59 6.81 -15.85 0.00
N PHE A 60 6.04 -14.96 0.59
CA PHE A 60 6.59 -13.94 1.51
C PHE A 60 7.17 -14.54 2.78
N GLU A 61 6.63 -15.64 3.25
CA GLU A 61 7.18 -16.35 4.41
C GLU A 61 8.61 -16.86 4.17
N GLN A 62 8.99 -17.06 2.91
CA GLN A 62 10.34 -17.49 2.54
C GLN A 62 11.35 -16.35 2.46
N CYS A 63 10.91 -15.11 2.37
CA CYS A 63 11.79 -13.96 2.13
C CYS A 63 11.51 -12.78 3.06
N GLY A 64 10.74 -12.99 4.11
CA GLY A 64 10.40 -11.92 5.04
C GLY A 64 9.83 -12.48 6.34
N THR A 65 9.41 -11.55 7.19
CA THR A 65 8.83 -11.85 8.50
C THR A 65 7.41 -11.31 8.56
N LEU A 66 6.48 -12.12 9.06
CA LEU A 66 5.10 -11.66 9.28
C LEU A 66 5.07 -10.66 10.44
N LEU A 67 4.70 -9.42 10.15
CA LEU A 67 4.56 -8.37 11.16
C LEU A 67 3.19 -8.41 11.84
N SER A 68 2.15 -8.68 11.06
CA SER A 68 0.79 -8.61 11.53
C SER A 68 -0.14 -9.39 10.63
N GLU A 69 -1.15 -9.98 11.24
CA GLU A 69 -2.31 -10.54 10.54
C GLU A 69 -3.54 -10.00 11.25
N ASN A 70 -4.38 -9.25 10.55
CA ASN A 70 -5.53 -8.58 11.16
C ASN A 70 -6.75 -8.71 10.25
N ILE A 71 -7.94 -8.58 10.84
CA ILE A 71 -9.18 -8.56 10.07
C ILE A 71 -9.61 -7.10 9.90
N ILE A 72 -9.71 -6.65 8.64
CA ILE A 72 -10.13 -5.30 8.31
C ILE A 72 -11.21 -5.41 7.24
N ASN A 73 -12.38 -4.83 7.50
CA ASN A 73 -13.53 -4.90 6.60
C ASN A 73 -13.90 -6.36 6.27
N GLY A 74 -13.82 -7.25 7.27
CA GLY A 74 -14.26 -8.62 7.16
C GLY A 74 -13.31 -9.59 6.44
N ARG A 75 -12.09 -9.15 6.12
CA ARG A 75 -11.11 -10.01 5.43
C ARG A 75 -9.74 -9.96 6.13
N PRO A 76 -8.95 -11.04 6.03
CA PRO A 76 -7.57 -11.02 6.54
C PRO A 76 -6.71 -10.07 5.73
N ILE A 77 -5.81 -9.36 6.41
CA ILE A 77 -4.74 -8.58 5.81
C ILE A 77 -3.45 -8.92 6.55
N CYS A 78 -2.46 -9.41 5.81
CA CYS A 78 -1.14 -9.72 6.35
C CYS A 78 -0.15 -8.62 5.98
N LEU A 79 0.76 -8.31 6.90
CA LEU A 79 1.87 -7.41 6.66
C LEU A 79 3.16 -8.19 6.83
N PHE A 80 4.04 -8.09 5.82
CA PHE A 80 5.34 -8.76 5.82
C PHE A 80 6.45 -7.72 5.74
N LYS A 81 7.48 -7.90 6.55
CA LYS A 81 8.73 -7.14 6.41
C LYS A 81 9.72 -8.02 5.66
N LEU A 82 10.09 -7.58 4.46
CA LEU A 82 10.94 -8.35 3.57
C LEU A 82 12.43 -8.16 3.90
N HIS A 83 13.23 -9.19 3.65
CA HIS A 83 14.69 -9.14 3.80
C HIS A 83 15.31 -8.22 2.74
N GLN A 84 14.75 -8.21 1.53
CA GLN A 84 15.17 -7.32 0.44
C GLN A 84 13.98 -6.46 0.03
N PRO A 85 14.18 -5.14 -0.18
CA PRO A 85 13.05 -4.25 -0.46
C PRO A 85 12.46 -4.47 -1.86
N VAL A 86 11.19 -4.07 -1.99
CA VAL A 86 10.55 -3.90 -3.29
C VAL A 86 10.93 -2.50 -3.78
N LYS A 87 11.57 -2.42 -4.94
CA LYS A 87 12.01 -1.14 -5.50
C LYS A 87 11.05 -0.68 -6.59
N VAL A 88 10.52 0.52 -6.40
CA VAL A 88 9.60 1.16 -7.35
C VAL A 88 10.22 2.51 -7.71
N ALA A 89 10.80 2.64 -8.92
CA ALA A 89 11.60 3.78 -9.33
C ALA A 89 12.75 3.97 -8.32
N HIS A 90 12.87 5.15 -7.70
CA HIS A 90 13.90 5.40 -6.69
C HIS A 90 13.44 5.12 -5.25
N TRP A 91 12.21 4.64 -5.09
CA TRP A 91 11.67 4.32 -3.77
C TRP A 91 11.93 2.87 -3.40
N SER A 92 12.09 2.60 -2.10
CA SER A 92 12.28 1.24 -1.59
C SER A 92 11.27 0.98 -0.48
N PHE A 93 10.53 -0.12 -0.61
CA PHE A 93 9.54 -0.55 0.37
C PHE A 93 9.96 -1.87 0.99
N THR A 94 10.16 -1.89 2.30
CA THR A 94 10.46 -3.15 3.00
C THR A 94 9.19 -3.84 3.49
N VAL A 95 8.10 -3.12 3.66
CA VAL A 95 6.84 -3.68 4.14
C VAL A 95 5.86 -3.87 2.99
N VAL A 96 5.32 -5.07 2.89
CA VAL A 96 4.30 -5.43 1.89
C VAL A 96 3.00 -5.77 2.61
N GLU A 97 1.91 -5.19 2.12
CA GLU A 97 0.57 -5.50 2.59
C GLU A 97 -0.08 -6.50 1.63
N LEU A 98 -0.59 -7.59 2.20
CA LEU A 98 -1.27 -8.64 1.46
C LEU A 98 -2.69 -8.81 2.00
N PRO A 99 -3.69 -8.17 1.38
CA PRO A 99 -5.08 -8.39 1.73
C PRO A 99 -5.65 -9.57 0.94
N TRP A 100 -6.49 -10.37 1.62
CA TRP A 100 -7.34 -11.34 0.94
C TRP A 100 -8.43 -10.60 0.19
N PRO A 101 -9.04 -11.20 -0.84
CA PRO A 101 -10.08 -10.52 -1.61
C PRO A 101 -11.32 -10.24 -0.77
N GLY A 102 -11.86 -9.02 -0.90
CA GLY A 102 -13.12 -8.62 -0.31
C GLY A 102 -14.22 -8.63 -1.36
N GLU A 103 -15.29 -7.89 -1.10
CA GLU A 103 -16.42 -7.79 -2.04
C GLU A 103 -16.05 -7.01 -3.30
N LYS A 104 -15.21 -5.99 -3.16
CA LYS A 104 -14.77 -5.19 -4.30
C LYS A 104 -13.76 -5.97 -5.14
N ARG A 105 -14.07 -6.10 -6.44
CA ARG A 105 -13.14 -6.70 -7.38
C ARG A 105 -12.31 -5.61 -8.05
N TYR A 106 -11.01 -5.65 -7.84
CA TYR A 106 -10.09 -4.69 -8.46
C TYR A 106 -9.84 -5.07 -9.92
N PRO A 107 -9.62 -4.10 -10.81
CA PRO A 107 -9.46 -4.40 -12.24
C PRO A 107 -8.19 -5.17 -12.55
N HIS A 108 -7.16 -5.07 -11.72
CA HIS A 108 -5.89 -5.74 -11.94
C HIS A 108 -5.48 -6.54 -10.71
N GLU A 109 -4.99 -7.76 -10.92
CA GLU A 109 -4.42 -8.59 -9.87
C GLU A 109 -2.90 -8.37 -9.83
N GLY A 110 -2.37 -7.98 -8.69
CA GLY A 110 -0.95 -7.65 -8.50
C GLY A 110 -0.78 -6.38 -7.69
N TRP A 111 0.28 -5.62 -7.98
CA TRP A 111 0.56 -4.38 -7.27
C TRP A 111 -0.50 -3.33 -7.57
N GLU A 112 -1.00 -2.65 -6.51
CA GLU A 112 -2.13 -1.73 -6.67
C GLU A 112 -1.86 -0.36 -6.08
N HIS A 113 -1.22 -0.26 -4.90
CA HIS A 113 -0.97 1.04 -4.30
C HIS A 113 0.28 1.09 -3.45
N ILE A 114 0.75 2.31 -3.23
CA ILE A 114 1.75 2.63 -2.21
C ILE A 114 1.09 3.49 -1.14
N GLU A 115 1.65 3.43 0.08
CA GLU A 115 1.22 4.32 1.16
C GLU A 115 2.42 5.12 1.65
N ILE A 116 2.15 6.41 1.91
CA ILE A 116 3.14 7.40 2.30
C ILE A 116 2.76 7.96 3.66
N VAL A 117 3.74 8.09 4.56
CA VAL A 117 3.51 8.71 5.87
C VAL A 117 3.59 10.22 5.74
N LEU A 118 2.56 10.91 6.22
CA LEU A 118 2.57 12.35 6.44
C LEU A 118 2.41 12.58 7.95
N PRO A 119 3.51 12.69 8.70
CA PRO A 119 3.44 12.88 10.15
C PRO A 119 2.69 14.16 10.51
N GLY A 120 1.93 14.11 11.58
CA GLY A 120 1.18 15.27 12.08
C GLY A 120 -0.16 14.86 12.67
N GLU A 121 -0.99 15.85 12.96
CA GLU A 121 -2.30 15.62 13.55
C GLU A 121 -3.20 14.85 12.59
N PRO A 122 -3.82 13.74 13.03
CA PRO A 122 -4.72 12.97 12.16
C PRO A 122 -5.85 13.81 11.57
N GLU A 123 -6.37 14.77 12.33
CA GLU A 123 -7.50 15.61 11.90
C GLU A 123 -7.16 16.50 10.70
N THR A 124 -5.89 16.80 10.46
CA THR A 124 -5.45 17.67 9.36
C THR A 124 -4.87 16.87 8.19
N LEU A 125 -4.87 15.55 8.25
CA LEU A 125 -4.23 14.72 7.24
C LEU A 125 -4.76 15.04 5.83
N ASN A 126 -6.08 15.10 5.65
CA ASN A 126 -6.67 15.30 4.33
C ASN A 126 -6.22 16.63 3.71
N ALA A 127 -6.23 17.70 4.51
CA ALA A 127 -5.80 19.02 4.04
C ALA A 127 -4.30 19.03 3.68
N ARG A 128 -3.47 18.38 4.52
CA ARG A 128 -2.02 18.31 4.29
C ARG A 128 -1.69 17.50 3.04
N ALA A 129 -2.39 16.38 2.83
CA ALA A 129 -2.20 15.54 1.65
C ALA A 129 -2.62 16.29 0.37
N LEU A 130 -3.78 16.94 0.39
CA LEU A 130 -4.27 17.70 -0.76
C LEU A 130 -3.35 18.85 -1.12
N ALA A 131 -2.68 19.45 -0.15
CA ALA A 131 -1.73 20.53 -0.39
C ALA A 131 -0.49 20.09 -1.20
N LEU A 132 -0.20 18.78 -1.22
CA LEU A 132 0.92 18.23 -2.00
C LEU A 132 0.56 18.00 -3.46
N LEU A 133 -0.71 18.08 -3.82
CA LEU A 133 -1.21 17.70 -5.14
C LEU A 133 -1.57 18.94 -5.95
N ALA A 134 -1.28 18.88 -7.26
CA ALA A 134 -1.63 19.96 -8.16
C ALA A 134 -3.12 19.93 -8.48
N ASP A 135 -3.80 21.08 -8.38
CA ASP A 135 -5.23 21.21 -8.69
C ASP A 135 -5.55 20.72 -10.11
N GLU A 136 -4.70 21.03 -11.08
CA GLU A 136 -4.89 20.58 -12.45
C GLU A 136 -4.91 19.07 -12.57
N GLY A 137 -4.03 18.38 -11.85
CA GLY A 137 -3.99 16.92 -11.83
C GLY A 137 -5.25 16.33 -11.23
N LEU A 138 -5.73 16.92 -10.13
CA LEU A 138 -6.94 16.46 -9.45
C LEU A 138 -8.20 16.60 -10.28
N ARG A 139 -8.21 17.54 -11.23
CA ARG A 139 -9.36 17.79 -12.12
C ARG A 139 -9.37 16.92 -13.38
N GLN A 140 -8.31 16.16 -13.62
CA GLN A 140 -8.24 15.33 -14.82
C GLN A 140 -9.25 14.19 -14.77
N SER A 141 -9.75 13.84 -15.94
CA SER A 141 -10.65 12.71 -16.10
C SER A 141 -9.99 11.41 -15.61
N GLY A 142 -10.73 10.59 -14.89
CA GLY A 142 -10.25 9.34 -14.35
C GLY A 142 -9.56 9.43 -12.99
N ILE A 143 -9.30 10.64 -12.50
CA ILE A 143 -8.74 10.83 -11.16
C ILE A 143 -9.87 10.90 -10.13
N ALA A 144 -9.74 10.08 -9.08
CA ALA A 144 -10.68 10.06 -7.97
C ALA A 144 -9.95 10.17 -6.64
N ILE A 145 -10.60 10.81 -5.68
CA ILE A 145 -10.09 10.95 -4.31
C ILE A 145 -11.05 10.21 -3.38
N LYS A 146 -10.50 9.43 -2.47
CA LYS A 146 -11.27 8.73 -1.44
C LYS A 146 -10.66 9.01 -0.08
N THR A 147 -11.52 9.25 0.91
CA THR A 147 -11.09 9.37 2.30
C THR A 147 -11.69 8.23 3.11
N SER A 148 -10.92 7.72 4.05
CA SER A 148 -11.36 6.63 4.92
C SER A 148 -10.64 6.70 6.25
N SER A 149 -11.12 5.90 7.21
CA SER A 149 -10.44 5.70 8.50
C SER A 149 -10.47 4.21 8.79
N PRO A 150 -9.67 3.42 8.03
CA PRO A 150 -9.66 1.98 8.25
C PRO A 150 -9.14 1.66 9.65
N LYS A 151 -9.75 0.67 10.27
CA LYS A 151 -9.35 0.22 11.60
C LYS A 151 -9.49 -1.29 11.68
N GLY A 152 -8.39 -1.96 12.00
CA GLY A 152 -8.40 -3.36 12.33
C GLY A 152 -8.95 -3.58 13.73
N GLU A 153 -9.35 -4.81 14.05
CA GLU A 153 -9.95 -5.15 15.36
C GLU A 153 -9.05 -4.82 16.54
N HIS A 154 -7.73 -4.83 16.34
CA HIS A 154 -6.75 -4.60 17.39
C HIS A 154 -6.02 -3.26 17.28
N GLU A 155 -6.28 -2.49 16.24
CA GLU A 155 -5.64 -1.20 16.03
C GLU A 155 -6.24 -0.14 16.95
N ARG A 156 -5.41 0.74 17.47
CA ARG A 156 -5.80 1.76 18.46
C ARG A 156 -5.59 3.20 18.01
N LEU A 157 -4.67 3.41 17.06
CA LEU A 157 -4.38 4.76 16.58
C LEU A 157 -5.42 5.19 15.55
N PRO A 158 -5.91 6.45 15.64
CA PRO A 158 -6.76 6.98 14.57
C PRO A 158 -5.93 7.07 13.30
N ASN A 159 -6.39 6.43 12.24
CA ASN A 159 -5.64 6.29 11.00
C ASN A 159 -6.46 6.75 9.79
N PRO A 160 -6.75 8.07 9.71
CA PRO A 160 -7.39 8.59 8.51
C PRO A 160 -6.47 8.39 7.31
N THR A 161 -7.06 8.06 6.17
CA THR A 161 -6.33 7.82 4.94
C THR A 161 -6.97 8.61 3.81
N LEU A 162 -6.13 9.29 3.03
CA LEU A 162 -6.56 9.92 1.79
C LEU A 162 -5.91 9.17 0.63
N ALA A 163 -6.73 8.70 -0.30
CA ALA A 163 -6.27 7.96 -1.47
C ALA A 163 -6.58 8.73 -2.74
N VAL A 164 -5.63 8.75 -3.67
CA VAL A 164 -5.80 9.31 -5.01
C VAL A 164 -5.50 8.21 -6.02
N THR A 165 -6.44 7.98 -6.93
CA THR A 165 -6.35 6.88 -7.89
C THR A 165 -6.67 7.36 -9.30
N ASP A 166 -6.07 6.67 -10.30
CA ASP A 166 -6.46 6.81 -11.71
C ASP A 166 -7.37 5.66 -12.17
N GLY A 167 -7.80 4.80 -11.23
CA GLY A 167 -8.63 3.63 -11.51
C GLY A 167 -7.85 2.32 -11.58
N THR A 168 -6.54 2.38 -11.77
CA THR A 168 -5.68 1.19 -11.84
C THR A 168 -4.63 1.13 -10.75
N VAL A 169 -4.03 2.26 -10.41
CA VAL A 169 -3.05 2.38 -9.32
C VAL A 169 -3.43 3.53 -8.39
N THR A 170 -2.95 3.48 -7.17
CA THR A 170 -3.37 4.40 -6.12
C THR A 170 -2.17 4.83 -5.28
N VAL A 171 -2.18 6.09 -4.84
CA VAL A 171 -1.27 6.61 -3.81
C VAL A 171 -2.12 6.96 -2.61
N LYS A 172 -1.73 6.47 -1.44
CA LYS A 172 -2.43 6.75 -0.18
C LYS A 172 -1.52 7.48 0.78
N PHE A 173 -2.12 8.34 1.59
CA PHE A 173 -1.44 9.10 2.64
C PHE A 173 -2.08 8.81 3.98
N HIS A 174 -1.25 8.63 5.03
CA HIS A 174 -1.73 8.44 6.39
C HIS A 174 -0.72 9.03 7.39
N PRO A 175 -1.16 9.32 8.67
CA PRO A 175 -0.30 10.05 9.60
C PRO A 175 0.70 9.20 10.37
N TRP A 176 0.55 7.87 10.38
CA TRP A 176 1.39 6.95 11.14
C TRP A 176 2.06 5.96 10.22
N SER A 177 3.29 5.52 10.54
CA SER A 177 3.86 4.39 9.83
C SER A 177 3.05 3.13 10.15
N ILE A 178 3.04 2.17 9.22
CA ILE A 178 2.34 0.91 9.44
C ILE A 178 2.93 0.14 10.64
N GLU A 179 4.23 0.28 10.88
CA GLU A 179 4.88 -0.35 12.03
C GLU A 179 4.41 0.28 13.35
N GLU A 180 4.15 1.59 13.38
CA GLU A 180 3.55 2.26 14.55
C GLU A 180 2.14 1.77 14.81
N ILE A 181 1.34 1.58 13.75
CA ILE A 181 -0.02 1.07 13.86
C ILE A 181 0.00 -0.37 14.40
N VAL A 182 0.89 -1.20 13.88
CA VAL A 182 1.05 -2.59 14.36
C VAL A 182 1.50 -2.60 15.82
N ALA A 183 2.44 -1.75 16.20
CA ALA A 183 2.91 -1.66 17.58
C ALA A 183 1.78 -1.27 18.54
N SER A 184 0.82 -0.46 18.10
CA SER A 184 -0.34 -0.07 18.92
C SER A 184 -1.21 -1.26 19.30
N GLU A 185 -1.20 -2.33 18.53
CA GLU A 185 -1.95 -3.56 18.82
C GLU A 185 -1.39 -4.29 20.05
N SER A 186 -0.08 -4.19 20.25
CA SER A 186 0.62 -4.87 21.36
C SER A 186 0.30 -4.27 22.72
N ASP A 187 -0.21 -3.03 22.77
CA ASP A 187 -0.55 -2.33 24.00
C ASP A 187 -1.96 -2.68 24.50
N ALA A 188 -2.56 -3.67 23.89
CA ALA A 188 -3.90 -4.13 24.23
C ALA A 188 -3.95 -4.91 25.54
#